data_a476203485581f9036a0d81026a003ae
#
_entry.id   a476203485581f9036a0d81026a003ae
#
_cell.length_a   1.000
_cell.length_b   1.000
_cell.length_c   1.000
_cell.angle_alpha   90.00
_cell.angle_beta   90.00
_cell.angle_gamma   90.00
#
_symmetry.space_group_name_H-M   'P 1'
#
loop_
_entity.id
_entity.type
_entity.pdbx_description
1 polymer ?
#
loop_
_entity_poly.entity_id
_entity_poly.type
_entity_poly.pdbx_seq_one_letter_code
_entity_poly.pdbx_strand_id
1 'polypeptide(L)'
;MPHGPAATRGPAEPLWRDALGGCLRRLRLERGEILVETARRAGVSPQYLSEMERGVKEPSSEMIAAVAGALDTTLADLALAVATSLLAAPAGAAPAGP
;
A
#
# COMPACT_ATOMS: atom_id res chain seq x y z
N MET A 1 5.51 -19.92 20.26
CA MET A 1 5.22 -19.82 19.69
C MET A 1 5.13 -19.40 18.92
N PRO A 2 5.37 -19.25 18.61
CA PRO A 2 5.34 -18.72 17.93
C PRO A 2 4.75 -18.34 17.27
N HIS A 3 4.71 -18.08 17.03
CA HIS A 3 4.24 -17.67 16.60
C HIS A 3 3.49 -17.75 15.89
N GLY A 4 3.85 -18.00 15.79
CA GLY A 4 2.99 -18.54 15.16
C GLY A 4 1.92 -17.86 14.49
N PRO A 5 1.61 -16.72 14.78
CA PRO A 5 0.53 -16.04 14.13
C PRO A 5 0.66 -16.03 12.64
N ALA A 6 1.82 -15.86 12.15
CA ALA A 6 1.91 -15.85 10.73
C ALA A 6 1.49 -17.15 10.15
N ALA A 7 1.74 -18.18 10.82
CA ALA A 7 1.39 -19.46 10.30
C ALA A 7 -0.09 -19.67 10.22
N THR A 8 -0.84 -18.94 11.00
CA THR A 8 -2.27 -19.12 10.98
C THR A 8 -2.97 -18.28 9.93
N ARG A 9 -2.24 -17.42 9.26
CA ARG A 9 -2.88 -16.60 8.29
C ARG A 9 -3.16 -17.35 7.04
N GLY A 10 -4.28 -17.18 6.48
CA GLY A 10 -4.62 -17.83 5.27
C GLY A 10 -3.82 -17.29 4.10
N PRO A 11 -3.54 -18.13 3.14
CA PRO A 11 -2.75 -17.69 2.00
C PRO A 11 -3.44 -16.65 1.13
N ALA A 12 -4.74 -16.58 1.20
CA ALA A 12 -5.44 -15.61 0.37
C ALA A 12 -5.51 -14.24 1.01
N GLU A 13 -5.06 -14.11 2.23
CA GLU A 13 -5.17 -12.84 2.89
C GLU A 13 -4.07 -11.91 2.40
N PRO A 14 -4.41 -10.73 1.87
CA PRO A 14 -3.38 -9.81 1.38
C PRO A 14 -2.58 -9.23 2.52
N LEU A 15 -1.34 -8.94 2.22
CA LEU A 15 -0.49 -8.29 3.19
C LEU A 15 -0.76 -6.78 3.18
N TRP A 16 -0.50 -6.18 4.34
CA TRP A 16 -0.66 -4.73 4.48
C TRP A 16 0.13 -3.98 3.41
N ARG A 17 1.38 -4.37 3.19
CA ARG A 17 2.20 -3.63 2.23
C ARG A 17 1.70 -3.75 0.80
N ASP A 18 1.03 -4.84 0.47
CA ASP A 18 0.43 -4.99 -0.85
C ASP A 18 -0.76 -4.05 -1.00
N ALA A 19 -1.60 -3.98 0.02
CA ALA A 19 -2.75 -3.10 -0.01
C ALA A 19 -2.31 -1.64 -0.01
N LEU A 20 -1.29 -1.32 0.77
CA LEU A 20 -0.74 0.03 0.77
C LEU A 20 -0.23 0.40 -0.60
N GLY A 21 0.57 -0.48 -1.20
CA GLY A 21 1.12 -0.20 -2.53
C GLY A 21 0.04 0.02 -3.56
N GLY A 22 -1.01 -0.78 -3.52
CA GLY A 22 -2.12 -0.62 -4.44
C GLY A 22 -2.85 0.70 -4.25
N CYS A 23 -3.03 1.11 -3.00
CA CYS A 23 -3.66 2.40 -2.72
C CYS A 23 -2.81 3.56 -3.23
N LEU A 24 -1.51 3.51 -2.98
CA LEU A 24 -0.61 4.57 -3.44
C LEU A 24 -0.62 4.67 -4.96
N ARG A 25 -0.54 3.53 -5.62
CA ARG A 25 -0.54 3.53 -7.07
C ARG A 25 -1.85 4.09 -7.62
N ARG A 26 -2.97 3.68 -7.05
CA ARG A 26 -4.26 4.17 -7.51
C ARG A 26 -4.37 5.68 -7.35
N LEU A 27 -3.95 6.20 -6.19
CA LEU A 27 -4.01 7.64 -5.97
C LEU A 27 -3.13 8.40 -6.96
N ARG A 28 -1.94 7.86 -7.22
CA ARG A 28 -1.05 8.50 -8.17
C ARG A 28 -1.64 8.51 -9.58
N LEU A 29 -2.20 7.39 -9.99
CA LEU A 29 -2.80 7.29 -11.32
C LEU A 29 -4.03 8.18 -11.46
N GLU A 30 -4.82 8.30 -10.39
CA GLU A 30 -5.99 9.19 -10.42
C GLU A 30 -5.58 10.64 -10.58
N ARG A 31 -4.39 10.98 -10.10
CA ARG A 31 -3.87 12.33 -10.28
C ARG A 31 -3.20 12.52 -11.64
N GLY A 32 -3.07 11.46 -12.40
CA GLY A 32 -2.41 11.54 -13.69
C GLY A 32 -0.92 11.75 -13.60
N GLU A 33 -0.29 11.34 -12.50
CA GLU A 33 1.12 11.60 -12.28
C GLU A 33 1.96 10.39 -12.62
N ILE A 34 3.12 10.64 -13.20
CA ILE A 34 4.09 9.59 -13.39
C ILE A 34 4.89 9.40 -12.11
N LEU A 35 5.49 8.23 -11.99
CA LEU A 35 6.16 7.83 -10.76
C LEU A 35 7.23 8.84 -10.33
N VAL A 36 8.01 9.34 -11.28
CA VAL A 36 9.11 10.26 -10.97
C VAL A 36 8.59 11.55 -10.33
N GLU A 37 7.46 12.05 -10.81
CA GLU A 37 6.92 13.28 -10.26
C GLU A 37 6.49 13.13 -8.82
N THR A 38 5.78 12.07 -8.53
CA THR A 38 5.32 11.83 -7.16
C THR A 38 6.50 11.58 -6.25
N ALA A 39 7.47 10.79 -6.70
CA ALA A 39 8.65 10.50 -5.90
C ALA A 39 9.42 11.78 -5.55
N ARG A 40 9.56 12.68 -6.53
CA ARG A 40 10.27 13.92 -6.30
C ARG A 40 9.59 14.75 -5.22
N ARG A 41 8.27 14.87 -5.30
CA ARG A 41 7.55 15.65 -4.30
C ARG A 41 7.60 15.00 -2.93
N ALA A 42 7.66 13.68 -2.89
CA ALA A 42 7.74 12.97 -1.62
C ALA A 42 9.14 12.95 -1.05
N GLY A 43 10.14 13.31 -1.84
CA GLY A 43 11.52 13.28 -1.36
C GLY A 43 12.08 11.87 -1.30
N VAL A 44 11.57 10.94 -2.10
CA VAL A 44 12.08 9.59 -2.16
C VAL A 44 12.54 9.29 -3.58
N SER A 45 13.35 8.26 -3.73
CA SER A 45 13.78 7.88 -5.06
C SER A 45 12.62 7.24 -5.84
N PRO A 46 12.61 7.36 -7.16
CA PRO A 46 11.59 6.68 -7.95
C PRO A 46 11.61 5.17 -7.75
N GLN A 47 12.80 4.59 -7.59
CA GLN A 47 12.89 3.17 -7.36
C GLN A 47 12.24 2.79 -6.04
N TYR A 48 12.46 3.59 -4.99
CA TYR A 48 11.86 3.31 -3.69
C TYR A 48 10.33 3.36 -3.78
N LEU A 49 9.81 4.40 -4.44
CA LEU A 49 8.36 4.51 -4.60
C LEU A 49 7.81 3.35 -5.42
N SER A 50 8.52 2.95 -6.47
CA SER A 50 8.10 1.81 -7.26
C SER A 50 8.01 0.55 -6.41
N GLU A 51 8.99 0.35 -5.52
CA GLU A 51 8.98 -0.80 -4.64
C GLU A 51 7.84 -0.74 -3.64
N MET A 52 7.52 0.46 -3.15
CA MET A 52 6.36 0.63 -2.28
C MET A 52 5.08 0.24 -3.00
N GLU A 53 4.92 0.70 -4.23
CA GLU A 53 3.70 0.42 -4.99
C GLU A 53 3.55 -1.07 -5.31
N ARG A 54 4.67 -1.76 -5.48
CA ARG A 54 4.62 -3.19 -5.77
C ARG A 54 4.54 -4.05 -4.53
N GLY A 55 4.58 -3.45 -3.36
CA GLY A 55 4.47 -4.20 -2.12
C GLY A 55 5.71 -4.98 -1.74
N VAL A 56 6.86 -4.68 -2.36
CA VAL A 56 8.09 -5.40 -2.05
C VAL A 56 8.91 -4.71 -0.97
N LYS A 57 8.44 -3.56 -0.50
CA LYS A 57 9.15 -2.82 0.54
C LYS A 57 8.15 -2.49 1.64
N GLU A 58 8.58 -2.64 2.88
CA GLU A 58 7.75 -2.25 4.02
C GLU A 58 8.28 -0.92 4.54
N PRO A 59 7.70 0.19 4.12
CA PRO A 59 8.26 1.48 4.46
C PRO A 59 7.95 1.89 5.89
N SER A 60 8.76 2.81 6.41
CA SER A 60 8.48 3.41 7.70
C SER A 60 7.26 4.33 7.61
N SER A 61 6.70 4.65 8.75
CA SER A 61 5.57 5.58 8.77
C SER A 61 5.97 6.95 8.23
N GLU A 62 7.23 7.38 8.43
CA GLU A 62 7.68 8.65 7.87
C GLU A 62 7.68 8.62 6.35
N MET A 63 8.10 7.51 5.77
CA MET A 63 8.09 7.40 4.33
C MET A 63 6.66 7.38 3.79
N ILE A 64 5.78 6.66 4.48
CA ILE A 64 4.38 6.62 4.09
C ILE A 64 3.77 8.01 4.18
N ALA A 65 4.05 8.74 5.25
CA ALA A 65 3.52 10.09 5.42
C ALA A 65 4.03 11.03 4.32
N ALA A 66 5.30 10.89 3.94
CA ALA A 66 5.87 11.73 2.90
C ALA A 66 5.17 11.49 1.56
N VAL A 67 4.93 10.23 1.22
CA VAL A 67 4.26 9.92 -0.03
C VAL A 67 2.79 10.34 0.04
N ALA A 68 2.14 10.14 1.19
CA ALA A 68 0.76 10.59 1.36
C ALA A 68 0.65 12.08 1.12
N GLY A 69 1.58 12.86 1.69
CA GLY A 69 1.58 14.30 1.48
C GLY A 69 1.76 14.68 0.03
N ALA A 70 2.64 13.96 -0.66
CA ALA A 70 2.84 14.21 -2.09
C ALA A 70 1.57 13.91 -2.91
N LEU A 71 0.70 13.06 -2.38
CA LEU A 71 -0.55 12.72 -3.05
C LEU A 71 -1.75 13.48 -2.47
N ASP A 72 -1.46 14.51 -1.68
CA ASP A 72 -2.50 15.38 -1.10
C ASP A 72 -3.44 14.63 -0.17
N THR A 73 -2.91 13.67 0.56
CA THR A 73 -3.68 13.00 1.60
C THR A 73 -2.85 12.98 2.88
N THR A 74 -3.39 12.38 3.92
CA THR A 74 -2.69 12.29 5.19
C THR A 74 -2.39 10.84 5.49
N LEU A 75 -1.46 10.62 6.42
CA LEU A 75 -1.17 9.26 6.85
C LEU A 75 -2.44 8.59 7.40
N ALA A 76 -3.24 9.32 8.17
CA ALA A 76 -4.45 8.76 8.75
C ALA A 76 -5.45 8.37 7.68
N ASP A 77 -5.68 9.26 6.71
CA ASP A 77 -6.63 8.97 5.64
C ASP A 77 -6.16 7.82 4.77
N LEU A 78 -4.86 7.80 4.50
CA LEU A 78 -4.29 6.71 3.72
C LEU A 78 -4.42 5.39 4.47
N ALA A 79 -4.11 5.40 5.77
CA ALA A 79 -4.23 4.19 6.58
C ALA A 79 -5.66 3.68 6.60
N LEU A 80 -6.62 4.59 6.69
CA LEU A 80 -8.02 4.20 6.65
C LEU A 80 -8.38 3.58 5.30
N ALA A 81 -7.91 4.17 4.22
CA ALA A 81 -8.17 3.64 2.89
C ALA A 81 -7.58 2.24 2.73
N VAL A 82 -6.38 2.03 3.26
CA VAL A 82 -5.74 0.72 3.19
C VAL A 82 -6.52 -0.29 4.01
N ALA A 83 -6.91 0.09 5.23
CA ALA A 83 -7.68 -0.79 6.09
C ALA A 83 -9.01 -1.16 5.44
N THR A 84 -9.67 -0.17 4.84
CA THR A 84 -10.92 -0.41 4.15
C THR A 84 -10.72 -1.38 2.99
N SER A 85 -9.64 -1.22 2.26
CA SER A 85 -9.32 -2.11 1.16
C SER A 85 -9.12 -3.54 1.66
N LEU A 86 -8.41 -3.70 2.76
CA LEU A 86 -8.20 -5.02 3.33
C LEU A 86 -9.49 -5.66 3.80
N LEU A 87 -10.38 -4.85 4.39
CA LEU A 87 -11.65 -5.36 4.87
C LEU A 87 -12.58 -5.72 3.71
N ALA A 88 -12.48 -5.00 2.62
CA ALA A 88 -13.34 -5.23 1.47
C ALA A 88 -12.85 -6.41 0.62
N ALA A 89 -11.64 -6.85 0.81
CA ALA A 89 -11.09 -7.95 0.03
C ALA A 89 -11.10 -9.21 0.88
N PRO A 90 -12.20 -9.89 0.91
CA PRO A 90 -12.29 -11.04 1.77
C PRO A 90 -11.31 -12.10 1.38
N ALA A 91 -10.73 -12.68 2.38
CA ALA A 91 -9.80 -13.73 2.14
C ALA A 91 -10.47 -14.84 1.39
N GLY A 92 -9.87 -15.29 0.42
CA GLY A 92 -10.36 -16.37 -0.32
C GLY A 92 -11.42 -16.02 -1.24
N ALA A 93 -12.04 -14.95 -1.04
CA ALA A 93 -13.08 -14.65 -1.92
C ALA A 93 -12.57 -14.24 -3.12
N ALA A 94 -11.58 -13.76 -2.99
CA ALA A 94 -11.18 -13.38 -4.12
C ALA A 94 -11.34 -14.33 -5.00
N PRO A 95 -11.16 -14.95 -5.12
CA PRO A 95 -11.29 -15.58 -6.15
C PRO A 95 -12.44 -15.88 -6.38
N ALA A 96 -12.73 -15.63 -6.22
CA ALA A 96 -13.59 -16.03 -6.55
C ALA A 96 -13.79 -16.62 -7.40
N GLY A 97 -13.61 -16.77 -7.51
CA GLY A 97 -13.82 -17.32 -8.21
C GLY A 97 -14.28 -17.85 -8.44
N PRO A 98 -14.30 -18.19 -8.66
CA PRO A 98 -14.63 -18.88 -9.19
C PRO A 98 -15.14 -19.12 -9.29
#